data_96c50ded4709edcdc16ecda3486bfbbb
#
_entry.id   96c50ded4709edcdc16ecda3486bfbbb
#
_cell.length_a   1.000
_cell.length_b   1.000
_cell.length_c   1.000
_cell.angle_alpha   90.00
_cell.angle_beta   90.00
_cell.angle_gamma   90.00
#
_symmetry.space_group_name_H-M   'P 1'
#
loop_
_entity.id
_entity.type
_entity.pdbx_description
1 polymer ?
#
loop_
_entity_poly.entity_id
_entity_poly.type
_entity_poly.pdbx_seq_one_letter_code
_entity_poly.pdbx_strand_id
1 'polypeptide(L)'
;MNLRRAMLFSVPIALLGGAGFGGWYAWRAMFAGSNMRGTPSILSGRRIPGFRLPGLGGEGIQATDIFNGGKPLLVHFWASWSQPCIVEQPVLLQLKAAKVTVWGIAYKDKVPAALAFLEREGNPYARNAIDEPGRIAYDWGVANVPETFLVDGDGYVRWHINGPLQTAMIEEQILPLIRKYEA
;
A
#
# COMPACT_ATOMS: atom_id res chain seq x y z
N MET A 1 -12.65 -1.62 -55.10
CA MET A 1 -12.72 -1.19 -53.67
C MET A 1 -11.80 0.02 -53.53
N ASN A 2 -12.37 1.22 -53.38
CA ASN A 2 -11.64 2.47 -53.60
C ASN A 2 -10.67 2.78 -52.44
N LEU A 3 -9.41 2.97 -52.76
CA LEU A 3 -8.30 3.32 -51.81
C LEU A 3 -8.65 4.50 -50.88
N ARG A 4 -9.49 5.42 -51.34
CA ARG A 4 -9.97 6.58 -50.53
C ARG A 4 -10.88 6.21 -49.34
N ARG A 5 -11.60 5.07 -49.39
CA ARG A 5 -12.44 4.60 -48.29
C ARG A 5 -11.64 3.85 -47.24
N ALA A 6 -10.53 3.22 -47.58
CA ALA A 6 -9.66 2.54 -46.65
C ALA A 6 -8.89 3.54 -45.73
N MET A 7 -8.53 4.71 -46.27
CA MET A 7 -7.83 5.75 -45.46
C MET A 7 -8.71 6.43 -44.41
N LEU A 8 -10.05 6.47 -44.62
CA LEU A 8 -10.95 7.12 -43.64
C LEU A 8 -11.22 6.28 -42.40
N PHE A 9 -10.97 4.97 -42.44
CA PHE A 9 -11.14 4.08 -41.27
C PHE A 9 -9.83 3.74 -40.57
N SER A 10 -8.68 3.93 -41.21
CA SER A 10 -7.37 3.64 -40.61
C SER A 10 -6.88 4.75 -39.66
N VAL A 11 -7.26 6.01 -39.91
CA VAL A 11 -6.85 7.15 -39.07
C VAL A 11 -7.43 7.11 -37.64
N PRO A 12 -8.73 6.85 -37.41
CA PRO A 12 -9.27 6.78 -36.05
C PRO A 12 -8.73 5.58 -35.23
N ILE A 13 -8.44 4.45 -35.86
CA ILE A 13 -7.88 3.26 -35.19
C ILE A 13 -6.43 3.53 -34.75
N ALA A 14 -5.64 4.21 -35.59
CA ALA A 14 -4.27 4.60 -35.22
C ALA A 14 -4.23 5.65 -34.10
N LEU A 15 -5.19 6.58 -34.08
CA LEU A 15 -5.30 7.58 -32.98
C LEU A 15 -5.76 6.95 -31.68
N LEU A 16 -6.68 6.01 -31.68
CA LEU A 16 -7.15 5.29 -30.51
C LEU A 16 -6.06 4.34 -29.94
N GLY A 17 -5.34 3.64 -30.84
CA GLY A 17 -4.20 2.80 -30.45
C GLY A 17 -3.04 3.62 -29.90
N GLY A 18 -2.73 4.77 -30.51
CA GLY A 18 -1.69 5.68 -30.10
C GLY A 18 -2.00 6.33 -28.72
N ALA A 19 -3.24 6.75 -28.51
CA ALA A 19 -3.67 7.32 -27.24
C ALA A 19 -3.66 6.27 -26.08
N GLY A 20 -4.09 5.04 -26.38
CA GLY A 20 -4.05 3.94 -25.39
C GLY A 20 -2.63 3.50 -25.06
N PHE A 21 -1.77 3.36 -26.08
CA PHE A 21 -0.37 2.97 -25.89
C PHE A 21 0.46 4.10 -25.26
N GLY A 22 0.23 5.35 -25.66
CA GLY A 22 0.87 6.52 -25.09
C GLY A 22 0.45 6.76 -23.64
N GLY A 23 -0.84 6.59 -23.34
CA GLY A 23 -1.37 6.65 -21.98
C GLY A 23 -0.80 5.55 -21.08
N TRP A 24 -0.73 4.31 -21.58
CA TRP A 24 -0.13 3.18 -20.85
C TRP A 24 1.39 3.39 -20.66
N TYR A 25 2.10 3.90 -21.67
CA TYR A 25 3.53 4.17 -21.60
C TYR A 25 3.84 5.33 -20.67
N ALA A 26 3.05 6.39 -20.71
CA ALA A 26 3.17 7.53 -19.78
C ALA A 26 2.85 7.10 -18.34
N TRP A 27 1.82 6.31 -18.14
CA TRP A 27 1.49 5.72 -16.84
C TRP A 27 2.63 4.82 -16.35
N ARG A 28 3.14 3.92 -17.18
CA ARG A 28 4.28 3.06 -16.85
C ARG A 28 5.56 3.87 -16.58
N ALA A 29 5.85 4.93 -17.36
CA ALA A 29 7.01 5.80 -17.15
C ALA A 29 6.89 6.64 -15.86
N MET A 30 5.68 7.09 -15.53
CA MET A 30 5.41 7.81 -14.28
C MET A 30 5.66 6.92 -13.05
N PHE A 31 5.41 5.62 -13.15
CA PHE A 31 5.63 4.67 -12.06
C PHE A 31 6.96 3.89 -12.17
N ALA A 32 7.55 3.73 -13.35
CA ALA A 32 8.83 3.02 -13.54
C ALA A 32 10.06 3.93 -13.36
N GLY A 33 9.90 5.26 -13.45
CA GLY A 33 11.00 6.24 -13.35
C GLY A 33 11.21 6.85 -11.96
N SER A 34 10.31 6.61 -11.03
CA SER A 34 10.57 6.96 -9.64
C SER A 34 11.49 5.89 -9.06
N ASN A 35 12.79 6.18 -8.93
CA ASN A 35 13.55 5.64 -7.81
C ASN A 35 12.76 6.04 -6.56
N MET A 36 11.79 5.22 -6.18
CA MET A 36 11.03 5.37 -4.95
C MET A 36 11.93 4.98 -3.76
N ARG A 37 13.02 5.72 -3.61
CA ARG A 37 13.52 6.02 -2.29
C ARG A 37 12.48 6.99 -1.74
N GLY A 38 11.47 6.43 -1.08
CA GLY A 38 10.39 7.21 -0.51
C GLY A 38 10.97 8.39 0.24
N THR A 39 10.31 9.52 0.15
CA THR A 39 10.63 10.68 1.00
C THR A 39 10.77 10.14 2.42
N PRO A 40 11.89 10.37 3.14
CA PRO A 40 12.03 9.82 4.47
C PRO A 40 10.82 10.21 5.30
N SER A 41 10.13 9.25 5.89
CA SER A 41 9.05 9.54 6.81
C SER A 41 9.57 10.40 7.95
N ILE A 42 8.75 11.32 8.44
CA ILE A 42 9.02 12.08 9.68
C ILE A 42 9.25 11.15 10.88
N LEU A 43 8.78 9.90 10.79
CA LEU A 43 8.93 8.86 11.81
C LEU A 43 10.16 7.98 11.62
N SER A 44 10.95 8.14 10.55
CA SER A 44 12.14 7.30 10.33
C SER A 44 13.10 7.36 11.53
N GLY A 45 13.38 6.20 12.14
CA GLY A 45 14.19 6.07 13.35
C GLY A 45 13.53 6.59 14.63
N ARG A 46 12.26 6.96 14.59
CA ARG A 46 11.49 7.43 15.74
C ARG A 46 10.45 6.39 16.15
N ARG A 47 9.98 6.49 17.37
CA ARG A 47 8.87 5.69 17.88
C ARG A 47 7.56 6.18 17.27
N ILE A 48 6.69 5.23 16.95
CA ILE A 48 5.34 5.54 16.48
C ILE A 48 4.56 6.33 17.52
N PRO A 49 3.68 7.25 17.12
CA PRO A 49 2.80 7.94 18.06
C PRO A 49 1.84 6.94 18.73
N GLY A 50 1.37 7.29 19.94
CA GLY A 50 0.31 6.53 20.60
C GLY A 50 -1.00 6.65 19.83
N PHE A 51 -1.68 5.53 19.59
CA PHE A 51 -2.98 5.52 18.93
C PHE A 51 -3.87 4.36 19.40
N ARG A 52 -5.16 4.50 19.17
CA ARG A 52 -6.16 3.44 19.29
C ARG A 52 -7.20 3.64 18.20
N LEU A 53 -7.45 2.59 17.43
CA LEU A 53 -8.43 2.56 16.35
C LEU A 53 -9.42 1.41 16.53
N PRO A 54 -10.69 1.61 16.19
CA PRO A 54 -11.67 0.54 16.15
C PRO A 54 -11.32 -0.46 15.06
N GLY A 55 -11.67 -1.74 15.30
CA GLY A 55 -11.43 -2.81 14.34
C GLY A 55 -12.32 -2.72 13.11
N LEU A 56 -11.78 -3.14 12.00
CA LEU A 56 -12.53 -3.35 10.76
C LEU A 56 -12.87 -4.84 10.65
N GLY A 57 -14.05 -5.20 11.15
CA GLY A 57 -14.53 -6.59 11.15
C GLY A 57 -13.93 -7.49 12.24
N GLY A 58 -13.23 -6.92 13.24
CA GLY A 58 -12.61 -7.67 14.32
C GLY A 58 -12.11 -6.76 15.44
N GLU A 59 -11.10 -7.21 16.18
CA GLU A 59 -10.44 -6.38 17.20
C GLU A 59 -9.79 -5.14 16.62
N GLY A 60 -9.85 -4.04 17.39
CA GLY A 60 -9.14 -2.81 17.09
C GLY A 60 -7.63 -2.96 17.19
N ILE A 61 -6.93 -1.91 16.79
CA ILE A 61 -5.48 -1.81 16.88
C ILE A 61 -5.11 -0.64 17.79
N GLN A 62 -4.15 -0.87 18.69
CA GLN A 62 -3.55 0.18 19.51
C GLN A 62 -2.03 0.07 19.50
N ALA A 63 -1.35 1.20 19.71
CA ALA A 63 0.11 1.25 19.66
C ALA A 63 0.79 0.29 20.66
N THR A 64 0.18 0.08 21.84
CA THR A 64 0.69 -0.84 22.86
C THR A 64 0.71 -2.30 22.44
N ASP A 65 -0.08 -2.68 21.44
CA ASP A 65 -0.07 -4.05 20.91
C ASP A 65 1.25 -4.37 20.19
N ILE A 66 1.92 -3.32 19.66
CA ILE A 66 3.24 -3.42 19.01
C ILE A 66 4.36 -3.47 20.07
N PHE A 67 4.21 -2.69 21.17
CA PHE A 67 5.26 -2.52 22.18
C PHE A 67 5.45 -3.69 23.16
N ASN A 68 4.68 -4.74 23.07
CA ASN A 68 4.73 -5.88 23.99
C ASN A 68 5.86 -6.88 23.69
N GLY A 69 7.05 -6.40 23.26
CA GLY A 69 8.19 -7.24 22.89
C GLY A 69 7.90 -8.12 21.67
N GLY A 70 6.99 -7.65 20.83
CA GLY A 70 6.58 -8.36 19.63
C GLY A 70 7.64 -8.37 18.55
N LYS A 71 7.43 -9.25 17.59
CA LYS A 71 8.22 -9.29 16.37
C LYS A 71 7.95 -8.04 15.52
N PRO A 72 8.90 -7.66 14.65
CA PRO A 72 8.67 -6.58 13.70
C PRO A 72 7.47 -6.89 12.80
N LEU A 73 6.73 -5.86 12.44
CA LEU A 73 5.56 -5.96 11.57
C LEU A 73 5.47 -4.79 10.60
N LEU A 74 4.67 -4.96 9.57
CA LEU A 74 4.32 -3.88 8.66
C LEU A 74 3.00 -3.24 9.10
N VAL A 75 2.98 -1.91 9.18
CA VAL A 75 1.75 -1.11 9.30
C VAL A 75 1.50 -0.49 7.93
N HIS A 76 0.35 -0.82 7.35
CA HIS A 76 -0.02 -0.43 6.01
C HIS A 76 -1.27 0.42 6.01
N PHE A 77 -1.15 1.66 5.53
CA PHE A 77 -2.28 2.56 5.32
C PHE A 77 -2.83 2.39 3.91
N TRP A 78 -4.12 2.11 3.80
CA TRP A 78 -4.79 1.79 2.54
C TRP A 78 -6.20 2.37 2.47
N ALA A 79 -6.84 2.32 1.31
CA ALA A 79 -8.24 2.67 1.16
C ALA A 79 -8.89 1.90 0.00
N SER A 80 -10.18 1.58 0.14
CA SER A 80 -10.95 0.87 -0.88
C SER A 80 -11.15 1.68 -2.17
N TRP A 81 -11.10 3.00 -2.07
CA TRP A 81 -11.23 3.94 -3.18
C TRP A 81 -9.91 4.23 -3.89
N SER A 82 -8.78 3.73 -3.38
CA SER A 82 -7.44 4.00 -3.93
C SER A 82 -7.04 2.97 -5.00
N GLN A 83 -6.94 3.42 -6.24
CA GLN A 83 -6.52 2.55 -7.35
C GLN A 83 -5.14 1.92 -7.14
N PRO A 84 -4.11 2.64 -6.65
CA PRO A 84 -2.82 2.03 -6.34
C PRO A 84 -2.90 0.91 -5.29
N CYS A 85 -3.82 0.99 -4.30
CA CYS A 85 -4.01 -0.08 -3.31
C CYS A 85 -4.58 -1.36 -3.95
N ILE A 86 -5.42 -1.24 -4.99
CA ILE A 86 -5.89 -2.40 -5.75
C ILE A 86 -4.73 -3.08 -6.47
N VAL A 87 -3.86 -2.30 -7.11
CA VAL A 87 -2.73 -2.82 -7.90
C VAL A 87 -1.71 -3.55 -7.05
N GLU A 88 -1.47 -3.12 -5.80
CA GLU A 88 -0.49 -3.77 -4.91
C GLU A 88 -1.04 -4.98 -4.14
N GLN A 89 -2.35 -5.22 -4.15
CA GLN A 89 -2.99 -6.28 -3.38
C GLN A 89 -2.33 -7.67 -3.57
N PRO A 90 -1.94 -8.10 -4.79
CA PRO A 90 -1.21 -9.35 -4.99
C PRO A 90 0.13 -9.41 -4.23
N VAL A 91 0.83 -8.27 -4.08
CA VAL A 91 2.10 -8.18 -3.35
C VAL A 91 1.88 -8.34 -1.85
N LEU A 92 0.83 -7.73 -1.31
CA LEU A 92 0.43 -7.89 0.09
C LEU A 92 0.04 -9.35 0.41
N LEU A 93 -0.65 -10.03 -0.51
CA LEU A 93 -0.98 -11.45 -0.38
C LEU A 93 0.27 -12.34 -0.42
N GLN A 94 1.31 -11.98 -1.19
CA GLN A 94 2.61 -12.66 -1.16
C GLN A 94 3.30 -12.49 0.21
N LEU A 95 3.25 -11.29 0.82
CA LEU A 95 3.78 -11.05 2.17
C LEU A 95 3.07 -11.94 3.20
N LYS A 96 1.74 -12.07 3.10
CA LYS A 96 0.97 -13.00 3.95
C LYS A 96 1.42 -14.45 3.76
N ALA A 97 1.61 -14.89 2.51
CA ALA A 97 2.11 -16.24 2.20
C ALA A 97 3.53 -16.47 2.75
N ALA A 98 4.38 -15.43 2.74
CA ALA A 98 5.71 -15.42 3.36
C ALA A 98 5.68 -15.30 4.89
N LYS A 99 4.49 -15.31 5.52
CA LYS A 99 4.28 -15.18 6.97
C LYS A 99 4.78 -13.87 7.58
N VAL A 100 4.87 -12.82 6.78
CA VAL A 100 5.13 -11.47 7.27
C VAL A 100 3.84 -10.90 7.87
N THR A 101 3.91 -10.44 9.10
CA THR A 101 2.76 -9.83 9.76
C THR A 101 2.52 -8.43 9.19
N VAL A 102 1.33 -8.22 8.62
CA VAL A 102 0.90 -6.91 8.13
C VAL A 102 -0.38 -6.50 8.87
N TRP A 103 -0.40 -5.30 9.45
CA TRP A 103 -1.59 -4.68 10.01
C TRP A 103 -2.09 -3.60 9.06
N GLY A 104 -3.38 -3.65 8.72
CA GLY A 104 -4.02 -2.70 7.82
C GLY A 104 -4.73 -1.60 8.58
N ILE A 105 -4.59 -0.36 8.12
CA ILE A 105 -5.35 0.80 8.60
C ILE A 105 -6.08 1.42 7.41
N ALA A 106 -7.40 1.25 7.36
CA ALA A 106 -8.24 1.83 6.32
C ALA A 106 -8.38 3.34 6.56
N TYR A 107 -7.80 4.14 5.67
CA TYR A 107 -7.70 5.59 5.76
C TYR A 107 -8.86 6.28 5.06
N LYS A 108 -9.58 7.14 5.81
CA LYS A 108 -10.71 7.93 5.28
C LYS A 108 -11.67 7.11 4.43
N ASP A 109 -11.99 5.93 4.94
CA ASP A 109 -12.85 4.96 4.28
C ASP A 109 -14.12 4.71 5.10
N LYS A 110 -15.08 4.02 4.50
CA LYS A 110 -16.31 3.59 5.16
C LYS A 110 -16.26 2.10 5.42
N VAL A 111 -16.67 1.67 6.62
CA VAL A 111 -16.64 0.26 7.03
C VAL A 111 -17.22 -0.68 5.97
N PRO A 112 -18.43 -0.46 5.40
CA PRO A 112 -18.98 -1.36 4.39
C PRO A 112 -18.14 -1.44 3.11
N ALA A 113 -17.58 -0.31 2.65
CA ALA A 113 -16.76 -0.26 1.45
C ALA A 113 -15.41 -0.96 1.65
N ALA A 114 -14.76 -0.71 2.79
CA ALA A 114 -13.51 -1.35 3.15
C ALA A 114 -13.67 -2.87 3.30
N LEU A 115 -14.73 -3.35 3.94
CA LEU A 115 -15.01 -4.79 4.06
C LEU A 115 -15.29 -5.43 2.69
N ALA A 116 -16.11 -4.81 1.85
CA ALA A 116 -16.40 -5.30 0.51
C ALA A 116 -15.13 -5.35 -0.37
N PHE A 117 -14.21 -4.39 -0.20
CA PHE A 117 -12.90 -4.42 -0.85
C PHE A 117 -12.10 -5.66 -0.43
N LEU A 118 -11.96 -5.92 0.88
CA LEU A 118 -11.19 -7.06 1.39
C LEU A 118 -11.82 -8.40 1.01
N GLU A 119 -13.15 -8.47 0.91
CA GLU A 119 -13.84 -9.67 0.44
C GLU A 119 -13.56 -9.95 -1.04
N ARG A 120 -13.58 -8.91 -1.88
CA ARG A 120 -13.36 -9.03 -3.33
C ARG A 120 -11.90 -9.28 -3.70
N GLU A 121 -10.97 -8.52 -3.11
CA GLU A 121 -9.54 -8.54 -3.48
C GLU A 121 -8.71 -9.49 -2.61
N GLY A 122 -9.30 -10.04 -1.54
CA GLY A 122 -8.63 -10.83 -0.52
C GLY A 122 -8.14 -9.98 0.66
N ASN A 123 -8.01 -10.59 1.83
CA ASN A 123 -7.54 -9.93 3.06
C ASN A 123 -6.10 -10.38 3.39
N PRO A 124 -5.08 -9.53 3.17
CA PRO A 124 -3.69 -9.86 3.49
C PRO A 124 -3.35 -9.62 4.97
N TYR A 125 -4.17 -8.87 5.70
CA TYR A 125 -3.85 -8.34 7.01
C TYR A 125 -4.13 -9.33 8.15
N ALA A 126 -3.22 -9.38 9.12
CA ALA A 126 -3.41 -10.12 10.36
C ALA A 126 -4.42 -9.42 11.29
N ARG A 127 -4.41 -8.08 11.29
CA ARG A 127 -5.39 -7.22 11.98
C ARG A 127 -5.73 -6.04 11.08
N ASN A 128 -6.98 -5.58 11.17
CA ASN A 128 -7.46 -4.41 10.43
C ASN A 128 -8.13 -3.42 11.38
N ALA A 129 -7.87 -2.15 11.15
CA ALA A 129 -8.55 -1.04 11.82
C ALA A 129 -9.04 -0.01 10.82
N ILE A 130 -9.91 0.88 11.27
CA ILE A 130 -10.43 1.98 10.44
C ILE A 130 -10.09 3.33 11.08
N ASP A 131 -9.48 4.21 10.30
CA ASP A 131 -9.21 5.61 10.60
C ASP A 131 -10.09 6.49 9.69
N GLU A 132 -11.41 6.48 9.97
CA GLU A 132 -12.39 7.19 9.16
C GLU A 132 -12.09 8.71 9.06
N PRO A 133 -11.71 9.41 10.16
CA PRO A 133 -11.35 10.82 10.08
C PRO A 133 -9.95 11.07 9.49
N GLY A 134 -9.09 10.05 9.40
CA GLY A 134 -7.71 10.17 8.93
C GLY A 134 -6.76 10.85 9.92
N ARG A 135 -7.11 10.83 11.21
CA ARG A 135 -6.31 11.49 12.26
C ARG A 135 -5.01 10.75 12.55
N ILE A 136 -5.09 9.43 12.66
CA ILE A 136 -3.92 8.61 12.94
C ILE A 136 -2.96 8.64 11.75
N ALA A 137 -3.49 8.56 10.53
CA ALA A 137 -2.68 8.74 9.32
C ALA A 137 -1.95 10.09 9.31
N TYR A 138 -2.62 11.17 9.72
CA TYR A 138 -1.99 12.49 9.86
C TYR A 138 -0.85 12.48 10.90
N ASP A 139 -1.07 11.89 12.07
CA ASP A 139 -0.05 11.79 13.14
C ASP A 139 1.16 10.96 12.69
N TRP A 140 0.99 10.02 11.76
CA TRP A 140 2.05 9.23 11.15
C TRP A 140 2.74 9.94 9.98
N GLY A 141 2.24 11.09 9.56
CA GLY A 141 2.73 11.84 8.41
C GLY A 141 2.36 11.23 7.07
N VAL A 142 1.31 10.41 7.04
CA VAL A 142 0.77 9.80 5.82
C VAL A 142 0.10 10.89 4.98
N ALA A 143 0.63 11.12 3.78
CA ALA A 143 0.09 12.11 2.85
C ALA A 143 -0.92 11.51 1.87
N ASN A 144 -0.65 10.29 1.42
CA ASN A 144 -1.45 9.56 0.45
C ASN A 144 -1.48 8.07 0.80
N VAL A 145 -2.36 7.31 0.16
CA VAL A 145 -2.38 5.85 0.27
C VAL A 145 -2.16 5.22 -1.11
N PRO A 146 -1.42 4.11 -1.16
CA PRO A 146 -0.89 3.31 -0.04
C PRO A 146 0.40 3.86 0.54
N GLU A 147 0.63 3.58 1.83
CA GLU A 147 1.88 3.90 2.51
C GLU A 147 2.19 2.83 3.56
N THR A 148 3.44 2.34 3.58
CA THR A 148 3.83 1.19 4.43
C THR A 148 5.01 1.54 5.31
N PHE A 149 4.91 1.16 6.58
CA PHE A 149 5.94 1.33 7.60
C PHE A 149 6.34 -0.04 8.15
N LEU A 150 7.64 -0.29 8.27
CA LEU A 150 8.15 -1.40 9.06
C LEU A 150 8.45 -0.90 10.46
N VAL A 151 7.79 -1.49 11.45
CA VAL A 151 7.92 -1.14 12.86
C VAL A 151 8.51 -2.33 13.60
N ASP A 152 9.55 -2.11 14.42
CA ASP A 152 10.12 -3.15 15.27
C ASP A 152 9.31 -3.38 16.56
N GLY A 153 9.69 -4.40 17.32
CA GLY A 153 9.01 -4.78 18.57
C GLY A 153 9.04 -3.71 19.67
N ASP A 154 9.91 -2.71 19.57
CA ASP A 154 9.99 -1.56 20.48
C ASP A 154 9.19 -0.35 19.97
N GLY A 155 8.56 -0.48 18.80
CA GLY A 155 7.74 0.54 18.19
C GLY A 155 8.51 1.59 17.38
N TYR A 156 9.75 1.34 17.00
CA TYR A 156 10.51 2.26 16.15
C TYR A 156 10.27 1.96 14.67
N VAL A 157 10.06 3.00 13.87
CA VAL A 157 9.99 2.91 12.42
C VAL A 157 11.38 2.67 11.85
N ARG A 158 11.59 1.52 11.22
CA ARG A 158 12.88 1.10 10.66
C ARG A 158 12.95 1.22 9.15
N TRP A 159 11.81 1.24 8.50
CA TRP A 159 11.70 1.42 7.05
C TRP A 159 10.33 1.98 6.70
N HIS A 160 10.25 2.69 5.59
CA HIS A 160 9.04 3.33 5.11
C HIS A 160 9.05 3.46 3.59
N ILE A 161 7.89 3.33 2.98
CA ILE A 161 7.66 3.66 1.58
C ILE A 161 6.33 4.38 1.42
N ASN A 162 6.35 5.46 0.65
CA ASN A 162 5.17 6.16 0.16
C ASN A 162 4.88 5.65 -1.26
N GLY A 163 3.75 5.01 -1.45
CA GLY A 163 3.33 4.40 -2.70
C GLY A 163 3.23 2.87 -2.65
N PRO A 164 2.82 2.24 -3.76
CA PRO A 164 2.54 0.82 -3.80
C PRO A 164 3.80 -0.04 -3.64
N LEU A 165 3.67 -1.10 -2.88
CA LEU A 165 4.69 -2.13 -2.75
C LEU A 165 4.93 -2.85 -4.08
N GLN A 166 6.18 -3.19 -4.34
CA GLN A 166 6.58 -3.97 -5.50
C GLN A 166 7.12 -5.34 -5.05
N THR A 167 6.92 -6.38 -5.86
CA THR A 167 7.35 -7.74 -5.54
C THR A 167 8.85 -7.82 -5.21
N ALA A 168 9.71 -7.10 -5.94
CA ALA A 168 11.15 -7.07 -5.67
C ALA A 168 11.50 -6.57 -4.26
N MET A 169 10.71 -5.65 -3.70
CA MET A 169 10.94 -5.11 -2.35
C MET A 169 10.80 -6.17 -1.26
N ILE A 170 10.00 -7.23 -1.48
CA ILE A 170 9.83 -8.30 -0.51
C ILE A 170 11.17 -8.93 -0.19
N GLU A 171 11.88 -9.42 -1.20
CA GLU A 171 13.15 -10.13 -1.04
C GLU A 171 14.33 -9.19 -0.77
N GLU A 172 14.36 -8.03 -1.42
CA GLU A 172 15.50 -7.12 -1.37
C GLU A 172 15.53 -6.25 -0.12
N GLN A 173 14.36 -5.94 0.46
CA GLN A 173 14.25 -4.96 1.56
C GLN A 173 13.49 -5.51 2.76
N ILE A 174 12.25 -5.99 2.57
CA ILE A 174 11.35 -6.31 3.68
C ILE A 174 11.84 -7.52 4.47
N LEU A 175 12.06 -8.67 3.81
CA LEU A 175 12.49 -9.89 4.50
C LEU A 175 13.86 -9.75 5.20
N PRO A 176 14.87 -9.09 4.62
CA PRO A 176 16.13 -8.83 5.33
C PRO A 176 15.92 -7.97 6.59
N LEU A 177 15.06 -6.94 6.52
CA LEU A 177 14.77 -6.09 7.68
C LEU A 177 13.98 -6.84 8.76
N ILE A 178 12.97 -7.64 8.39
CA ILE A 178 12.24 -8.48 9.34
C ILE A 178 13.22 -9.37 10.10
N ARG A 179 14.08 -10.13 9.40
CA ARG A 179 15.10 -10.99 10.02
C ARG A 179 16.05 -10.23 10.94
N LYS A 180 16.44 -9.02 10.57
CA LYS A 180 17.34 -8.18 11.36
C LYS A 180 16.74 -7.77 12.70
N TYR A 181 15.44 -7.51 12.76
CA TYR A 181 14.75 -7.00 13.93
C TYR A 181 13.93 -8.07 14.67
N GLU A 182 13.93 -9.33 14.21
CA GLU A 182 13.41 -10.49 14.94
C GLU A 182 14.43 -11.07 15.96
N ALA A 183 15.72 -10.71 15.80
CA ALA A 183 16.81 -11.15 16.67
C ALA A 183 16.88 -10.27 17.90
#